data_9efcde91aa6d5fddf9560261e8363a3c
#
_entry.id   9efcde91aa6d5fddf9560261e8363a3c
#
_cell.length_a   1.000
_cell.length_b   1.000
_cell.length_c   1.000
_cell.angle_alpha   90.00
_cell.angle_beta   90.00
_cell.angle_gamma   90.00
#
_symmetry.space_group_name_H-M   'P 1'
#
loop_
_entity.id
_entity.type
_entity.pdbx_description
1 polymer ?
#
loop_
_entity_poly.entity_id
_entity_poly.type
_entity_poly.pdbx_seq_one_letter_code
_entity_poly.pdbx_strand_id
1 'polypeptide(L)'
;MFFHPLSSYPGPRLAAANRLWYAWHCANGSLPFAIHELHVRYGDVVRVAPDELSYIHPDGWNEIYGHRPGKPEIPKDPNFYTSTLSGPEGVFRAPRDRHGYLRRQMSHGFSDKSMREQEDTIRHHADLMISYLSTQANREKENVVDFTRWYNVGSKLISSLGILVWLVGLNFL
;
A
#
# COMPACT_ATOMS: atom_id res chain seq x y z
N MET A 1 -28.27 13.35 -14.12
CA MET A 1 -27.00 14.07 -13.96
C MET A 1 -27.14 15.30 -13.06
N PHE A 2 -28.14 16.14 -13.26
CA PHE A 2 -28.27 17.41 -12.50
C PHE A 2 -28.62 17.25 -11.01
N PHE A 3 -29.24 16.17 -10.60
CA PHE A 3 -29.66 15.91 -9.21
C PHE A 3 -28.72 14.96 -8.44
N HIS A 4 -27.54 14.64 -8.99
CA HIS A 4 -26.60 13.78 -8.29
C HIS A 4 -25.77 14.58 -7.27
N PRO A 5 -25.50 14.05 -6.07
CA PRO A 5 -24.68 14.76 -5.04
C PRO A 5 -23.33 15.25 -5.55
N LEU A 6 -22.72 14.52 -6.50
CA LEU A 6 -21.44 14.86 -7.11
C LEU A 6 -21.56 15.70 -8.40
N SER A 7 -22.71 16.31 -8.70
CA SER A 7 -22.94 17.08 -9.92
C SER A 7 -22.10 18.38 -9.98
N SER A 8 -21.73 18.92 -8.82
CA SER A 8 -20.90 20.13 -8.69
C SER A 8 -19.42 19.92 -9.00
N TYR A 9 -18.94 18.67 -8.96
CA TYR A 9 -17.53 18.38 -9.19
C TYR A 9 -17.21 18.29 -10.69
N PRO A 10 -16.09 18.91 -11.12
CA PRO A 10 -15.68 18.90 -12.52
C PRO A 10 -15.21 17.50 -12.94
N GLY A 11 -15.34 17.21 -14.24
CA GLY A 11 -14.88 15.95 -14.82
C GLY A 11 -15.48 15.68 -16.19
N PRO A 12 -15.02 14.62 -16.87
CA PRO A 12 -15.55 14.24 -18.18
C PRO A 12 -17.03 13.84 -18.08
N ARG A 13 -17.85 14.32 -18.97
CA ARG A 13 -19.30 13.98 -19.01
C ARG A 13 -19.55 12.49 -19.14
N LEU A 14 -18.68 11.77 -19.87
CA LEU A 14 -18.77 10.31 -20.04
C LEU A 14 -18.49 9.58 -18.72
N ALA A 15 -17.48 9.99 -17.97
CA ALA A 15 -17.17 9.43 -16.65
C ALA A 15 -18.29 9.72 -15.64
N ALA A 16 -18.88 10.91 -15.69
CA ALA A 16 -20.03 11.25 -14.84
C ALA A 16 -21.31 10.47 -15.18
N ALA A 17 -21.45 9.99 -16.43
CA ALA A 17 -22.64 9.28 -16.92
C ALA A 17 -22.61 7.78 -16.60
N ASN A 18 -21.46 7.13 -16.74
CA ASN A 18 -21.31 5.68 -16.55
C ASN A 18 -19.85 5.31 -16.23
N ARG A 19 -19.67 4.05 -15.80
CA ARG A 19 -18.32 3.52 -15.48
C ARG A 19 -17.53 2.99 -16.69
N LEU A 20 -18.06 3.06 -17.91
CA LEU A 20 -17.39 2.52 -19.09
C LEU A 20 -16.07 3.22 -19.40
N TRP A 21 -16.01 4.55 -19.21
CA TRP A 21 -14.77 5.31 -19.35
C TRP A 21 -13.69 4.78 -18.39
N TYR A 22 -14.03 4.61 -17.13
CA TYR A 22 -13.13 4.09 -16.10
C TYR A 22 -12.67 2.65 -16.42
N ALA A 23 -13.63 1.77 -16.74
CA ALA A 23 -13.37 0.38 -17.09
C ALA A 23 -12.47 0.23 -18.32
N TRP A 24 -12.67 1.07 -19.33
CA TRP A 24 -11.81 1.11 -20.53
C TRP A 24 -10.37 1.43 -20.18
N HIS A 25 -10.14 2.49 -19.40
CA HIS A 25 -8.78 2.88 -19.00
C HIS A 25 -8.14 1.87 -18.05
N CYS A 26 -8.91 1.20 -17.20
CA CYS A 26 -8.43 0.08 -16.39
C CYS A 26 -7.98 -1.09 -17.26
N ALA A 27 -8.79 -1.51 -18.23
CA ALA A 27 -8.50 -2.64 -19.10
C ALA A 27 -7.23 -2.41 -19.94
N ASN A 28 -7.00 -1.18 -20.37
CA ASN A 28 -5.82 -0.80 -21.15
C ASN A 28 -4.60 -0.40 -20.30
N GLY A 29 -4.69 -0.44 -18.97
CA GLY A 29 -3.61 -0.01 -18.09
C GLY A 29 -3.28 1.49 -18.13
N SER A 30 -4.12 2.30 -18.79
CA SER A 30 -3.90 3.76 -18.98
C SER A 30 -4.54 4.63 -17.91
N LEU A 31 -5.24 4.05 -16.93
CA LEU A 31 -6.02 4.79 -15.93
C LEU A 31 -5.20 5.83 -15.15
N PRO A 32 -3.98 5.54 -14.65
CA PRO A 32 -3.21 6.54 -13.90
C PRO A 32 -2.87 7.77 -14.73
N PHE A 33 -2.52 7.58 -16.00
CA PHE A 33 -2.19 8.66 -16.93
C PHE A 33 -3.43 9.49 -17.26
N ALA A 34 -4.55 8.83 -17.55
CA ALA A 34 -5.81 9.50 -17.83
C ALA A 34 -6.31 10.32 -16.63
N ILE A 35 -6.22 9.80 -15.41
CA ILE A 35 -6.56 10.56 -14.20
C ILE A 35 -5.62 11.75 -14.01
N HIS A 36 -4.32 11.58 -14.25
CA HIS A 36 -3.37 12.69 -14.18
C HIS A 36 -3.75 13.83 -15.16
N GLU A 37 -4.05 13.49 -16.41
CA GLU A 37 -4.50 14.49 -17.40
C GLU A 37 -5.80 15.21 -16.96
N LEU A 38 -6.71 14.46 -16.32
CA LEU A 38 -7.92 15.08 -15.77
C LEU A 38 -7.60 16.07 -14.66
N HIS A 39 -6.66 15.78 -13.78
CA HIS A 39 -6.24 16.72 -12.73
C HIS A 39 -5.54 17.94 -13.31
N VAL A 40 -4.70 17.79 -14.33
CA VAL A 40 -4.10 18.93 -15.05
C VAL A 40 -5.17 19.84 -15.64
N ARG A 41 -6.27 19.28 -16.15
CA ARG A 41 -7.34 20.01 -16.81
C ARG A 41 -8.39 20.60 -15.85
N TYR A 42 -8.76 19.88 -14.81
CA TYR A 42 -9.91 20.19 -13.96
C TYR A 42 -9.53 20.59 -12.53
N GLY A 43 -8.26 20.42 -12.12
CA GLY A 43 -7.75 20.80 -10.80
C GLY A 43 -7.75 19.64 -9.78
N ASP A 44 -7.72 19.99 -8.50
CA ASP A 44 -7.37 19.11 -7.40
C ASP A 44 -8.41 18.02 -7.09
N VAL A 45 -9.66 18.22 -7.47
CA VAL A 45 -10.75 17.28 -7.24
C VAL A 45 -11.49 17.05 -8.54
N VAL A 46 -11.51 15.80 -9.01
CA VAL A 46 -12.09 15.45 -10.31
C VAL A 46 -13.02 14.25 -10.16
N ARG A 47 -14.18 14.32 -10.81
CA ARG A 47 -15.13 13.21 -10.90
C ARG A 47 -14.71 12.24 -11.99
N VAL A 48 -14.28 11.03 -11.59
CA VAL A 48 -13.73 9.99 -12.48
C VAL A 48 -14.70 8.85 -12.77
N ALA A 49 -15.78 8.76 -11.98
CA ALA A 49 -16.90 7.83 -12.21
C ALA A 49 -18.20 8.44 -11.66
N PRO A 50 -19.39 7.86 -11.91
CA PRO A 50 -20.64 8.43 -11.43
C PRO A 50 -20.69 8.69 -9.92
N ASP A 51 -20.03 7.88 -9.14
CA ASP A 51 -20.00 7.85 -7.68
C ASP A 51 -18.59 7.96 -7.08
N GLU A 52 -17.59 8.41 -7.89
CA GLU A 52 -16.19 8.41 -7.48
C GLU A 52 -15.50 9.72 -7.81
N LEU A 53 -14.75 10.24 -6.84
CA LEU A 53 -13.90 11.43 -6.96
C LEU A 53 -12.43 11.04 -6.79
N SER A 54 -11.57 11.67 -7.56
CA SER A 54 -10.12 11.61 -7.40
C SER A 54 -9.61 12.90 -6.79
N TYR A 55 -8.71 12.80 -5.83
CA TYR A 55 -8.11 13.93 -5.12
C TYR A 55 -6.60 13.89 -5.24
N ILE A 56 -5.97 15.05 -5.55
CA ILE A 56 -4.51 15.22 -5.49
C ILE A 56 -4.08 16.29 -4.49
N HIS A 57 -5.02 16.99 -3.85
CA HIS A 57 -4.69 17.98 -2.84
C HIS A 57 -4.00 17.33 -1.63
N PRO A 58 -2.87 17.90 -1.11
CA PRO A 58 -2.13 17.31 0.01
C PRO A 58 -2.97 17.07 1.27
N ASP A 59 -3.90 17.98 1.57
CA ASP A 59 -4.80 17.85 2.72
C ASP A 59 -5.76 16.66 2.63
N GLY A 60 -6.03 16.18 1.41
CA GLY A 60 -6.84 14.98 1.18
C GLY A 60 -6.34 13.75 1.95
N TRP A 61 -5.02 13.65 2.16
CA TRP A 61 -4.45 12.58 2.98
C TRP A 61 -4.97 12.62 4.43
N ASN A 62 -4.92 13.79 5.05
CA ASN A 62 -5.38 13.97 6.43
C ASN A 62 -6.91 13.96 6.53
N GLU A 63 -7.61 14.54 5.57
CA GLU A 63 -9.06 14.66 5.59
C GLU A 63 -9.79 13.35 5.32
N ILE A 64 -9.24 12.50 4.44
CA ILE A 64 -9.85 11.23 4.03
C ILE A 64 -9.33 10.07 4.89
N TYR A 65 -8.01 9.97 5.08
CA TYR A 65 -7.37 8.82 5.73
C TYR A 65 -6.96 9.11 7.19
N GLY A 66 -6.85 10.39 7.57
CA GLY A 66 -6.43 10.80 8.90
C GLY A 66 -7.50 10.54 9.97
N HIS A 67 -7.04 10.42 11.22
CA HIS A 67 -7.94 10.36 12.35
C HIS A 67 -8.61 11.73 12.56
N ARG A 68 -9.94 11.77 12.50
CA ARG A 68 -10.74 13.01 12.67
C ARG A 68 -11.46 13.00 14.00
N PRO A 69 -10.96 13.73 15.02
CA PRO A 69 -11.62 13.77 16.33
C PRO A 69 -13.09 14.22 16.20
N GLY A 70 -14.00 13.47 16.82
CA GLY A 70 -15.43 13.80 16.82
C GLY A 70 -16.18 13.51 15.50
N LYS A 71 -15.52 13.03 14.46
CA LYS A 71 -16.17 12.63 13.21
C LYS A 71 -16.03 11.12 12.96
N PRO A 72 -17.01 10.47 12.32
CA PRO A 72 -16.88 9.09 11.94
C PRO A 72 -15.73 8.92 10.92
N GLU A 73 -15.04 7.80 11.00
CA GLU A 73 -14.03 7.40 10.02
C GLU A 73 -14.71 7.12 8.67
N ILE A 74 -14.05 7.50 7.58
CA ILE A 74 -14.51 7.14 6.24
C ILE A 74 -14.23 5.66 6.04
N PRO A 75 -15.26 4.84 5.78
CA PRO A 75 -15.07 3.40 5.58
C PRO A 75 -14.31 3.12 4.29
N LYS A 76 -13.62 2.00 4.26
CA LYS A 76 -13.02 1.47 3.03
C LYS A 76 -14.12 1.02 2.07
N ASP A 77 -13.93 1.23 0.76
CA ASP A 77 -14.84 0.70 -0.25
C ASP A 77 -14.81 -0.83 -0.23
N PRO A 78 -15.93 -1.51 0.09
CA PRO A 78 -15.97 -2.96 0.11
C PRO A 78 -15.69 -3.57 -1.26
N ASN A 79 -16.05 -2.91 -2.37
CA ASN A 79 -15.82 -3.43 -3.72
C ASN A 79 -14.33 -3.46 -4.07
N PHE A 80 -13.57 -2.45 -3.63
CA PHE A 80 -12.13 -2.40 -3.86
C PHE A 80 -11.37 -3.38 -2.96
N TYR A 81 -11.79 -3.48 -1.69
CA TYR A 81 -11.12 -4.33 -0.70
C TYR A 81 -11.68 -5.75 -0.61
N THR A 82 -12.71 -6.08 -1.39
CA THR A 82 -13.22 -7.46 -1.50
C THR A 82 -12.16 -8.31 -2.20
N SER A 83 -11.60 -9.25 -1.47
CA SER A 83 -10.69 -10.22 -2.05
C SER A 83 -11.48 -11.37 -2.64
N THR A 84 -11.16 -11.74 -3.87
CA THR A 84 -11.52 -13.04 -4.46
C THR A 84 -10.79 -14.21 -3.81
N LEU A 85 -9.78 -13.93 -2.99
CA LEU A 85 -9.03 -14.91 -2.22
C LEU A 85 -9.76 -15.16 -0.90
N SER A 86 -10.34 -16.32 -0.77
CA SER A 86 -10.91 -16.84 0.48
C SER A 86 -9.79 -17.01 1.50
N GLY A 87 -9.63 -16.05 2.39
CA GLY A 87 -8.62 -16.08 3.45
C GLY A 87 -9.08 -15.27 4.65
N PRO A 88 -8.44 -15.45 5.83
CA PRO A 88 -8.75 -14.66 7.01
C PRO A 88 -8.55 -13.17 6.74
N GLU A 89 -9.37 -12.34 7.38
CA GLU A 89 -9.26 -10.89 7.29
C GLU A 89 -7.91 -10.41 7.81
N GLY A 90 -7.05 -9.96 6.88
CA GLY A 90 -5.80 -9.29 7.25
C GLY A 90 -6.03 -7.86 7.71
N VAL A 91 -5.02 -7.25 8.32
CA VAL A 91 -5.06 -5.87 8.84
C VAL A 91 -5.53 -4.84 7.80
N PHE A 92 -5.20 -5.03 6.52
CA PHE A 92 -5.60 -4.10 5.46
C PHE A 92 -7.10 -4.11 5.14
N ARG A 93 -7.79 -5.24 5.32
CA ARG A 93 -9.20 -5.41 4.96
C ARG A 93 -10.12 -5.32 6.16
N ALA A 94 -9.59 -5.52 7.34
CA ALA A 94 -10.36 -5.55 8.56
C ALA A 94 -11.18 -4.26 8.74
N PRO A 95 -12.45 -4.38 9.18
CA PRO A 95 -13.25 -3.24 9.60
C PRO A 95 -12.63 -2.58 10.84
N ARG A 96 -13.06 -1.37 11.14
CA ARG A 96 -12.42 -0.48 12.13
C ARG A 96 -12.14 -1.13 13.49
N ASP A 97 -13.11 -1.79 14.05
CA ASP A 97 -13.02 -2.48 15.35
C ASP A 97 -11.97 -3.60 15.32
N ARG A 98 -12.05 -4.45 14.31
CA ARG A 98 -11.11 -5.54 14.09
C ARG A 98 -9.71 -5.05 13.71
N HIS A 99 -9.63 -3.99 12.87
CA HIS A 99 -8.37 -3.37 12.49
C HIS A 99 -7.59 -2.85 13.70
N GLY A 100 -8.26 -2.15 14.63
CA GLY A 100 -7.63 -1.66 15.85
C GLY A 100 -7.06 -2.77 16.72
N TYR A 101 -7.77 -3.89 16.83
CA TYR A 101 -7.28 -5.09 17.52
C TYR A 101 -6.05 -5.67 16.84
N LEU A 102 -6.13 -5.97 15.55
CA LEU A 102 -5.02 -6.55 14.79
C LEU A 102 -3.76 -5.67 14.80
N ARG A 103 -3.94 -4.35 14.63
CA ARG A 103 -2.84 -3.40 14.69
C ARG A 103 -2.16 -3.38 16.06
N ARG A 104 -2.93 -3.49 17.13
CA ARG A 104 -2.38 -3.57 18.51
C ARG A 104 -1.56 -4.83 18.70
N GLN A 105 -2.03 -5.97 18.20
CA GLN A 105 -1.25 -7.21 18.24
C GLN A 105 0.08 -7.10 17.49
N MET A 106 0.07 -6.43 16.35
CA MET A 106 1.29 -6.25 15.54
C MET A 106 2.24 -5.19 16.11
N SER A 107 1.73 -4.19 16.85
CA SER A 107 2.51 -3.02 17.29
C SER A 107 3.72 -3.38 18.15
N HIS A 108 3.65 -4.47 18.91
CA HIS A 108 4.75 -4.94 19.73
C HIS A 108 5.97 -5.31 18.87
N GLY A 109 5.76 -6.04 17.76
CA GLY A 109 6.83 -6.43 16.84
C GLY A 109 7.45 -5.25 16.07
N PHE A 110 6.72 -4.14 15.94
CA PHE A 110 7.18 -2.92 15.26
C PHE A 110 7.53 -1.78 16.24
N SER A 111 7.69 -2.09 17.53
CA SER A 111 8.14 -1.10 18.50
C SER A 111 9.63 -0.77 18.29
N ASP A 112 10.03 0.45 18.67
CA ASP A 112 11.44 0.87 18.59
C ASP A 112 12.38 -0.09 19.33
N LYS A 113 11.92 -0.63 20.45
CA LYS A 113 12.68 -1.63 21.22
C LYS A 113 12.88 -2.91 20.40
N SER A 114 11.80 -3.49 19.87
CA SER A 114 11.88 -4.72 19.07
C SER A 114 12.68 -4.54 17.79
N MET A 115 12.59 -3.36 17.14
CA MET A 115 13.38 -3.05 15.95
C MET A 115 14.89 -2.97 16.28
N ARG A 116 15.27 -2.38 17.42
CA ARG A 116 16.67 -2.34 17.86
C ARG A 116 17.20 -3.72 18.23
N GLU A 117 16.41 -4.55 18.87
CA GLU A 117 16.79 -5.93 19.19
C GLU A 117 17.06 -6.78 17.95
N GLN A 118 16.43 -6.45 16.82
CA GLN A 118 16.61 -7.12 15.53
C GLN A 118 17.75 -6.52 14.69
N GLU A 119 18.28 -5.36 15.07
CA GLU A 119 19.27 -4.63 14.27
C GLU A 119 20.53 -5.46 13.98
N ASP A 120 21.07 -6.15 14.97
CA ASP A 120 22.27 -6.98 14.79
C ASP A 120 22.04 -8.13 13.81
N THR A 121 20.85 -8.74 13.85
CA THR A 121 20.47 -9.80 12.92
C THR A 121 20.33 -9.26 11.50
N ILE A 122 19.67 -8.11 11.35
CA ILE A 122 19.52 -7.45 10.04
C ILE A 122 20.89 -7.07 9.48
N ARG A 123 21.73 -6.48 10.30
CA ARG A 123 23.12 -6.09 9.92
C ARG A 123 23.92 -7.30 9.48
N HIS A 124 23.88 -8.39 10.25
CA HIS A 124 24.59 -9.63 9.90
C HIS A 124 24.20 -10.16 8.50
N HIS A 125 22.90 -10.21 8.18
CA HIS A 125 22.44 -10.66 6.86
C HIS A 125 22.76 -9.67 5.74
N ALA A 126 22.75 -8.37 6.02
CA ALA A 126 23.19 -7.35 5.06
C ALA A 126 24.68 -7.50 4.75
N ASP A 127 25.53 -7.70 5.77
CA ASP A 127 26.96 -7.90 5.61
C ASP A 127 27.28 -9.19 4.82
N LEU A 128 26.56 -10.28 5.08
CA LEU A 128 26.68 -11.51 4.31
C LEU A 128 26.32 -11.29 2.83
N MET A 129 25.26 -10.56 2.54
CA MET A 129 24.87 -10.23 1.18
C MET A 129 25.94 -9.39 0.48
N ILE A 130 26.47 -8.36 1.15
CA ILE A 130 27.52 -7.48 0.62
C ILE A 130 28.81 -8.29 0.37
N SER A 131 29.24 -9.14 1.30
CA SER A 131 30.44 -9.96 1.15
C SER A 131 30.33 -10.92 -0.02
N TYR A 132 29.16 -11.53 -0.21
CA TYR A 132 28.91 -12.41 -1.36
C TYR A 132 28.95 -11.65 -2.68
N LEU A 133 28.28 -10.51 -2.77
CA LEU A 133 28.28 -9.65 -3.97
C LEU A 133 29.69 -9.18 -4.32
N SER A 134 30.48 -8.77 -3.31
CA SER A 134 31.89 -8.38 -3.48
C SER A 134 32.74 -9.54 -4.01
N THR A 135 32.51 -10.76 -3.52
CA THR A 135 33.21 -11.95 -3.97
C THR A 135 32.87 -12.28 -5.42
N GLN A 136 31.61 -12.15 -5.79
CA GLN A 136 31.17 -12.37 -7.19
C GLN A 136 31.76 -11.31 -8.12
N ALA A 137 31.70 -10.04 -7.75
CA ALA A 137 32.25 -8.94 -8.55
C ALA A 137 33.76 -9.09 -8.82
N ASN A 138 34.51 -9.72 -7.90
CA ASN A 138 35.96 -9.95 -8.06
C ASN A 138 36.32 -11.19 -8.87
N ARG A 139 35.39 -12.11 -9.12
CA ARG A 139 35.68 -13.40 -9.78
C ARG A 139 35.65 -13.37 -11.30
N GLU A 140 34.91 -12.50 -11.94
CA GLU A 140 34.77 -12.47 -13.39
C GLU A 140 34.80 -11.03 -13.94
N LYS A 141 35.49 -10.85 -15.09
CA LYS A 141 35.66 -9.55 -15.74
C LYS A 141 34.39 -8.96 -16.39
N GLU A 142 33.30 -9.72 -16.44
CA GLU A 142 32.01 -9.32 -17.06
C GLU A 142 30.80 -9.60 -16.13
N ASN A 143 30.97 -9.50 -14.82
CA ASN A 143 29.90 -9.86 -13.90
C ASN A 143 28.79 -8.83 -13.84
N VAL A 144 27.72 -9.10 -14.61
CA VAL A 144 26.42 -8.50 -14.37
C VAL A 144 25.73 -9.31 -13.26
N VAL A 145 25.64 -8.77 -12.07
CA VAL A 145 24.93 -9.39 -10.97
C VAL A 145 23.45 -8.96 -11.05
N ASP A 146 22.53 -9.91 -11.07
CA ASP A 146 21.10 -9.63 -10.93
C ASP A 146 20.81 -9.19 -9.47
N PHE A 147 20.91 -7.89 -9.25
CA PHE A 147 20.69 -7.27 -7.95
C PHE A 147 19.24 -7.46 -7.44
N THR A 148 18.27 -7.54 -8.36
CA THR A 148 16.85 -7.78 -8.02
C THR A 148 16.68 -9.13 -7.33
N ARG A 149 17.33 -10.17 -7.84
CA ARG A 149 17.31 -11.50 -7.23
C ARG A 149 17.90 -11.48 -5.82
N TRP A 150 19.06 -10.85 -5.65
CA TRP A 150 19.76 -10.78 -4.36
C TRP A 150 18.98 -9.96 -3.34
N TYR A 151 18.40 -8.85 -3.75
CA TYR A 151 17.55 -8.04 -2.89
C TYR A 151 16.31 -8.80 -2.43
N ASN A 152 15.66 -9.54 -3.31
CA ASN A 152 14.51 -10.39 -2.96
C ASN A 152 14.87 -11.52 -2.00
N VAL A 153 16.05 -12.15 -2.15
CA VAL A 153 16.52 -13.19 -1.22
C VAL A 153 16.83 -12.58 0.15
N GLY A 154 17.58 -11.48 0.19
CA GLY A 154 17.93 -10.77 1.41
C GLY A 154 16.69 -10.28 2.19
N SER A 155 15.74 -9.65 1.50
CA SER A 155 14.51 -9.17 2.13
C SER A 155 13.63 -10.30 2.66
N LYS A 156 13.57 -11.44 1.99
CA LYS A 156 12.84 -12.63 2.48
C LYS A 156 13.48 -13.22 3.73
N LEU A 157 14.81 -13.31 3.78
CA LEU A 157 15.53 -13.79 4.96
C LEU A 157 15.27 -12.89 6.16
N ILE A 158 15.41 -11.58 5.99
CA ILE A 158 15.13 -10.60 7.05
C ILE A 158 13.68 -10.68 7.52
N SER A 159 12.73 -10.75 6.59
CA SER A 159 11.29 -10.83 6.92
C SER A 159 10.91 -12.12 7.63
N SER A 160 11.46 -13.27 7.23
CA SER A 160 11.18 -14.56 7.86
C SER A 160 11.75 -14.64 9.29
N LEU A 161 12.90 -14.03 9.55
CA LEU A 161 13.48 -13.93 10.89
C LEU A 161 12.67 -13.00 11.80
N GLY A 162 12.21 -11.86 11.29
CA GLY A 162 11.32 -10.95 12.02
C GLY A 162 10.00 -11.62 12.41
N ILE A 163 9.40 -12.40 11.53
CA ILE A 163 8.19 -13.20 11.81
C ILE A 163 8.48 -14.30 12.84
N LEU A 164 9.61 -14.98 12.76
CA LEU A 164 10.01 -16.02 13.71
C LEU A 164 10.21 -15.47 15.13
N VAL A 165 10.87 -14.32 15.26
CA VAL A 165 11.04 -13.63 16.57
C VAL A 165 9.69 -13.23 17.14
N TRP A 166 8.76 -12.76 16.30
CA TRP A 166 7.40 -12.40 16.70
C TRP A 166 6.59 -13.63 17.16
N LEU A 167 6.65 -14.77 16.44
CA LEU A 167 5.97 -16.01 16.79
C LEU A 167 6.52 -16.61 18.10
N VAL A 168 7.81 -16.55 18.32
CA VAL A 168 8.45 -17.04 19.58
C VAL A 168 8.05 -16.14 20.75
N GLY A 169 7.97 -14.81 20.55
CA GLY A 169 7.53 -13.88 21.59
C GLY A 169 6.08 -14.05 22.03
N LEU A 170 5.20 -14.57 21.15
CA LEU A 170 3.80 -14.88 21.50
C LEU A 170 3.62 -16.18 22.30
N ASN A 171 4.58 -17.10 22.31
CA ASN A 171 4.51 -18.35 23.07
C ASN A 171 5.01 -18.22 24.51
N PHE A 172 5.42 -17.03 24.94
CA PHE A 172 5.89 -16.76 26.32
C PHE A 172 4.94 -15.82 27.11
N LEU A 173 3.74 -15.55 26.62
CA LEU A 173 2.65 -14.87 27.34
C LEU A 173 1.40 -15.75 27.37
#